data_5242ae246a13f4a19cb3f30df1c7bb4e
#
_entry.id   5242ae246a13f4a19cb3f30df1c7bb4e
#
_cell.length_a   1.000
_cell.length_b   1.000
_cell.length_c   1.000
_cell.angle_alpha   90.00
_cell.angle_beta   90.00
_cell.angle_gamma   90.00
#
_symmetry.space_group_name_H-M   'P 1'
#
loop_
_entity.id
_entity.type
_entity.pdbx_description
1 polymer ?
#
loop_
_entity_poly.entity_id
_entity_poly.type
_entity_poly.pdbx_seq_one_letter_code
_entity_poly.pdbx_strand_id
1 'polypeptide(L)'
;TVQAMAEPLLNAEQRKIFVGQDTMRLGMSYGHLMSVCVAPEESPVPLHLGEYGWDGKLGTLFTNDPATRSSLLMMLQRNGPWDRLVNLRVGVKKILWE
;
A
#
# COMPACT_ATOMS: atom_id res chain seq x y z
N THR A 1 6.87 2.19 18.85
CA THR A 1 5.72 1.31 18.68
C THR A 1 5.35 1.15 17.20
N VAL A 2 4.64 0.09 16.86
CA VAL A 2 4.13 -0.13 15.50
C VAL A 2 3.24 1.02 15.06
N GLN A 3 2.39 1.53 15.93
CA GLN A 3 1.53 2.66 15.64
C GLN A 3 2.35 3.91 15.27
N ALA A 4 3.43 4.20 15.97
CA ALA A 4 4.32 5.31 15.65
C ALA A 4 5.04 5.10 14.32
N MET A 5 5.40 3.85 13.99
CA MET A 5 6.03 3.51 12.71
C MET A 5 5.09 3.72 11.53
N ALA A 6 3.80 3.52 11.72
CA ALA A 6 2.78 3.67 10.69
C ALA A 6 2.21 5.10 10.62
N GLU A 7 2.75 6.04 11.36
CA GLU A 7 2.33 7.43 11.31
C GLU A 7 2.89 8.10 10.04
N PRO A 8 2.05 8.79 9.24
CA PRO A 8 2.54 9.45 8.03
C PRO A 8 3.44 10.64 8.38
N LEU A 9 4.64 10.68 7.81
CA LEU A 9 5.66 11.66 8.11
C LEU A 9 5.96 12.62 6.96
N LEU A 10 5.46 12.35 5.76
CA LEU A 10 5.74 13.19 4.60
C LEU A 10 4.92 14.48 4.65
N ASN A 11 5.56 15.62 4.39
CA ASN A 11 4.84 16.85 4.14
C ASN A 11 4.20 16.83 2.74
N ALA A 12 3.42 17.86 2.38
CA ALA A 12 2.68 17.89 1.12
C ALA A 12 3.59 17.78 -0.11
N GLU A 13 4.74 18.44 -0.12
CA GLU A 13 5.68 18.38 -1.24
C GLU A 13 6.36 17.03 -1.35
N GLN A 14 6.80 16.49 -0.23
CA GLN A 14 7.43 15.16 -0.18
C GLN A 14 6.44 14.09 -0.62
N ARG A 15 5.19 14.17 -0.17
CA ARG A 15 4.15 13.24 -0.57
C ARG A 15 3.87 13.30 -2.06
N LYS A 16 3.87 14.49 -2.65
CA LYS A 16 3.67 14.68 -4.08
C LYS A 16 4.75 13.95 -4.90
N ILE A 17 6.01 14.03 -4.48
CA ILE A 17 7.11 13.31 -5.11
C ILE A 17 6.92 11.80 -4.93
N PHE A 18 6.56 11.36 -3.75
CA PHE A 18 6.37 9.94 -3.42
C PHE A 18 5.27 9.30 -4.28
N VAL A 19 4.09 9.93 -4.38
CA VAL A 19 2.98 9.38 -5.18
C VAL A 19 3.26 9.46 -6.69
N GLY A 20 4.14 10.34 -7.13
CA GLY A 20 4.55 10.45 -8.51
C GLY A 20 5.46 9.33 -9.01
N GLN A 21 5.95 8.47 -8.12
CA GLN A 21 6.87 7.37 -8.48
C GLN A 21 6.17 6.25 -9.25
N ASP A 22 4.97 5.90 -8.85
CA ASP A 22 4.13 4.95 -9.59
C ASP A 22 2.68 4.99 -9.09
N THR A 23 1.77 4.34 -9.85
CA THR A 23 0.33 4.35 -9.54
C THR A 23 -0.02 3.66 -8.24
N MET A 24 0.82 2.74 -7.75
CA MET A 24 0.60 2.05 -6.48
C MET A 24 0.82 2.96 -5.26
N ARG A 25 1.44 4.12 -5.47
CA ARG A 25 1.68 5.10 -4.40
C ARG A 25 0.54 6.10 -4.24
N LEU A 26 -0.42 6.12 -5.18
CA LEU A 26 -1.58 7.00 -5.07
C LEU A 26 -2.37 6.69 -3.80
N GLY A 27 -2.70 7.73 -3.06
CA GLY A 27 -3.40 7.62 -1.78
C GLY A 27 -2.51 7.28 -0.60
N MET A 28 -1.21 7.14 -0.82
CA MET A 28 -0.26 6.71 0.21
C MET A 28 0.64 7.86 0.67
N SER A 29 1.12 7.74 1.88
CA SER A 29 2.24 8.47 2.44
C SER A 29 3.28 7.47 2.95
N TYR A 30 4.29 7.92 3.66
CA TYR A 30 5.35 7.06 4.17
C TYR A 30 5.66 7.40 5.62
N GLY A 31 5.78 6.38 6.44
CA GLY A 31 6.18 6.50 7.82
C GLY A 31 7.61 5.99 8.03
N HIS A 32 7.82 5.22 9.09
CA HIS A 32 9.11 4.58 9.35
C HIS A 32 9.15 3.22 8.65
N LEU A 33 9.86 3.12 7.52
CA LEU A 33 10.07 1.90 6.74
C LEU A 33 8.81 1.30 6.12
N MET A 34 7.69 2.00 6.12
CA MET A 34 6.42 1.51 5.59
C MET A 34 5.64 2.62 4.90
N SER A 35 4.90 2.28 3.86
CA SER A 35 3.86 3.15 3.33
C SER A 35 2.62 3.07 4.22
N VAL A 36 1.85 4.14 4.24
CA VAL A 36 0.61 4.22 5.00
C VAL A 36 -0.46 4.92 4.17
N CYS A 37 -1.68 4.39 4.19
CA CYS A 37 -2.79 4.95 3.43
C CYS A 37 -3.35 6.18 4.16
N VAL A 38 -3.36 7.32 3.45
CA VAL A 38 -3.91 8.58 3.97
C VAL A 38 -5.09 9.09 3.16
N ALA A 39 -5.26 8.60 1.93
CA ALA A 39 -6.34 9.03 1.02
C ALA A 39 -6.79 7.84 0.18
N PRO A 40 -7.56 6.90 0.74
CA PRO A 40 -7.95 5.67 0.03
C PRO A 40 -8.71 5.93 -1.26
N GLU A 41 -9.44 7.04 -1.36
CA GLU A 41 -10.19 7.43 -2.56
C GLU A 41 -9.29 7.73 -3.76
N GLU A 42 -8.03 8.02 -3.56
CA GLU A 42 -7.07 8.30 -4.64
C GLU A 42 -6.42 7.03 -5.20
N SER A 43 -6.56 5.90 -4.52
CA SER A 43 -5.86 4.68 -4.89
C SER A 43 -6.64 3.85 -5.91
N PRO A 44 -5.95 3.26 -6.92
CA PRO A 44 -6.57 2.29 -7.82
C PRO A 44 -6.79 0.93 -7.14
N VAL A 45 -6.18 0.70 -6.00
CA VAL A 45 -6.29 -0.54 -5.23
C VAL A 45 -7.18 -0.28 -4.02
N PRO A 46 -8.10 -1.19 -3.67
CA PRO A 46 -8.89 -1.04 -2.44
C PRO A 46 -7.98 -0.91 -1.22
N LEU A 47 -8.13 0.20 -0.49
CA LEU A 47 -7.36 0.50 0.72
C LEU A 47 -8.29 1.02 1.80
N HIS A 48 -7.91 0.75 3.04
CA HIS A 48 -8.53 1.38 4.21
C HIS A 48 -7.61 2.47 4.76
N LEU A 49 -8.20 3.53 5.28
CA LEU A 49 -7.44 4.60 5.93
C LEU A 49 -6.59 4.03 7.06
N GLY A 50 -5.31 4.37 7.09
CA GLY A 50 -4.37 3.87 8.09
C GLY A 50 -3.76 2.51 7.77
N GLU A 51 -4.17 1.86 6.69
CA GLU A 51 -3.56 0.62 6.24
C GLU A 51 -2.08 0.86 5.93
N TYR A 52 -1.19 -0.02 6.39
CA TYR A 52 0.25 0.17 6.24
C TYR A 52 0.94 -1.12 5.81
N GLY A 53 2.05 -0.98 5.12
CA GLY A 53 2.84 -2.12 4.65
C GLY A 53 3.87 -1.71 3.61
N TRP A 54 4.36 -2.69 2.88
CA TRP A 54 5.30 -2.47 1.79
C TRP A 54 5.19 -3.58 0.74
N ASP A 55 5.83 -3.35 -0.39
CA ASP A 55 5.84 -4.31 -1.49
C ASP A 55 7.25 -4.52 -2.03
N GLY A 56 7.45 -5.63 -2.74
CA GLY A 56 8.71 -5.99 -3.36
C GLY A 56 8.62 -6.04 -4.87
N LYS A 57 9.77 -5.91 -5.51
CA LYS A 57 9.90 -5.92 -6.98
C LYS A 57 9.38 -7.21 -7.62
N LEU A 58 9.53 -8.34 -6.92
CA LEU A 58 9.10 -9.65 -7.44
C LEU A 58 7.63 -9.98 -7.13
N GLY A 59 6.88 -8.99 -6.70
CA GLY A 59 5.44 -9.12 -6.53
C GLY A 59 4.98 -9.36 -5.11
N THR A 60 5.90 -9.51 -4.17
CA THR A 60 5.53 -9.67 -2.76
C THR A 60 4.82 -8.42 -2.27
N LEU A 61 3.88 -8.63 -1.35
CA LEU A 61 3.14 -7.56 -0.71
C LEU A 61 2.82 -7.99 0.71
N PHE A 62 3.05 -7.12 1.67
CA PHE A 62 2.38 -7.26 2.95
C PHE A 62 1.65 -5.96 3.29
N THR A 63 0.50 -6.10 3.89
CA THR A 63 -0.27 -4.96 4.35
C THR A 63 -1.03 -5.34 5.61
N ASN A 64 -1.18 -4.38 6.50
CA ASN A 64 -1.90 -4.54 7.76
C ASN A 64 -2.97 -3.45 7.85
N ASP A 65 -4.17 -3.86 8.18
CA ASP A 65 -5.28 -2.94 8.41
C ASP A 65 -5.58 -2.88 9.91
N PRO A 66 -5.20 -1.79 10.60
CA PRO A 66 -5.45 -1.68 12.03
C PRO A 66 -6.94 -1.56 12.37
N ALA A 67 -7.77 -1.05 11.47
CA ALA A 67 -9.20 -0.87 11.71
C ALA A 67 -9.92 -2.21 11.82
N THR A 68 -9.59 -3.17 10.96
CA THR A 68 -10.20 -4.52 10.96
C THR A 68 -9.32 -5.56 11.65
N ARG A 69 -8.10 -5.19 12.05
CA ARG A 69 -7.10 -6.09 12.63
C ARG A 69 -6.77 -7.26 11.73
N SER A 70 -6.74 -7.01 10.43
CA SER A 70 -6.41 -8.03 9.43
C SER A 70 -5.09 -7.73 8.75
N SER A 71 -4.43 -8.79 8.30
CA SER A 71 -3.17 -8.71 7.57
C SER A 71 -3.29 -9.50 6.29
N LEU A 72 -2.66 -8.98 5.24
CA LEU A 72 -2.53 -9.68 3.96
C LEU A 72 -1.05 -9.84 3.64
N LEU A 73 -0.67 -11.07 3.36
CA LEU A 73 0.67 -11.40 2.90
C LEU A 73 0.56 -12.12 1.56
N MET A 74 1.11 -11.53 0.52
CA MET A 74 1.18 -12.13 -0.82
C MET A 74 2.63 -12.53 -1.09
N MET A 75 2.84 -13.83 -1.23
CA MET A 75 4.16 -14.39 -1.51
C MET A 75 4.22 -14.79 -2.98
N LEU A 76 4.88 -13.96 -3.79
CA LEU A 76 5.06 -14.18 -5.21
C LEU A 76 6.54 -14.09 -5.57
N GLN A 77 6.90 -14.76 -6.66
CA GLN A 77 8.23 -14.63 -7.23
C GLN A 77 8.07 -14.42 -8.74
N ARG A 78 7.70 -13.17 -9.11
CA ARG A 78 7.43 -12.83 -10.51
C ARG A 78 7.94 -11.44 -10.82
N ASN A 79 8.75 -11.32 -11.86
CA ASN A 79 9.24 -10.03 -12.35
C ASN A 79 8.41 -9.62 -13.58
N GLY A 80 7.46 -8.72 -13.39
CA GLY A 80 6.61 -8.17 -14.44
C GLY A 80 5.69 -9.18 -15.13
N PRO A 81 4.86 -8.77 -16.11
CA PRO A 81 4.56 -7.37 -16.39
C PRO A 81 3.84 -6.71 -15.20
N TRP A 82 4.17 -5.46 -14.98
CA TRP A 82 3.71 -4.72 -13.80
C TRP A 82 2.20 -4.55 -13.72
N ASP A 83 1.56 -4.34 -14.87
CA ASP A 83 0.11 -4.19 -14.96
C ASP A 83 -0.65 -5.43 -14.45
N ARG A 84 -0.15 -6.64 -14.79
CA ARG A 84 -0.74 -7.89 -14.29
C ARG A 84 -0.59 -8.02 -12.77
N LEU A 85 0.53 -7.58 -12.24
CA LEU A 85 0.77 -7.60 -10.82
C LEU A 85 -0.17 -6.66 -10.08
N VAL A 86 -0.37 -5.46 -10.60
CA VAL A 86 -1.33 -4.48 -10.06
C VAL A 86 -2.74 -5.06 -10.09
N ASN A 87 -3.15 -5.66 -11.22
CA ASN A 87 -4.48 -6.28 -11.36
C ASN A 87 -4.68 -7.42 -10.37
N LEU A 88 -3.66 -8.23 -10.13
CA LEU A 88 -3.73 -9.29 -9.13
C LEU A 88 -3.94 -8.73 -7.72
N ARG A 89 -3.20 -7.69 -7.37
CA ARG A 89 -3.34 -7.03 -6.07
C ARG A 89 -4.74 -6.43 -5.90
N VAL A 90 -5.25 -5.78 -6.93
CA VAL A 90 -6.61 -5.23 -6.94
C VAL A 90 -7.62 -6.34 -6.71
N GLY A 91 -7.51 -7.45 -7.45
CA GLY A 91 -8.44 -8.59 -7.33
C GLY A 91 -8.44 -9.20 -5.93
N VAL A 92 -7.28 -9.46 -5.37
CA VAL A 92 -7.15 -10.04 -4.02
C VAL A 92 -7.73 -9.09 -2.97
N LYS A 93 -7.41 -7.81 -3.06
CA LYS A 93 -7.90 -6.83 -2.08
C LYS A 93 -9.39 -6.60 -2.18
N LYS A 94 -9.97 -6.69 -3.37
CA LYS A 94 -11.43 -6.64 -3.54
C LYS A 94 -12.13 -7.76 -2.79
N ILE A 95 -11.56 -8.95 -2.82
CA ILE A 95 -12.12 -10.10 -2.11
C ILE A 95 -12.02 -9.93 -0.59
N LEU A 96 -10.90 -9.41 -0.11
CA LEU A 96 -10.60 -9.35 1.32
C LEU A 96 -11.07 -8.07 2.01
N TRP A 97 -11.05 -6.94 1.30
CA TRP A 97 -11.30 -5.62 1.88
C TRP A 97 -12.70 -5.06 1.58
N GLU A 98 -13.44 -5.70 0.70
CA GLU A 98 -14.83 -5.30 0.43
C GLU A 98 -15.85 -6.06 1.25
#